data_d58e2153a0d92f9375861a067ad371c7
#
_entry.id   d58e2153a0d92f9375861a067ad371c7
#
_cell.length_a   1.000
_cell.length_b   1.000
_cell.length_c   1.000
_cell.angle_alpha   90.00
_cell.angle_beta   90.00
_cell.angle_gamma   90.00
#
_symmetry.space_group_name_H-M   'P 1'
#
loop_
_entity.id
_entity.type
_entity.pdbx_description
1 polymer ?
#
loop_
_entity_poly.entity_id
_entity_poly.type
_entity_poly.pdbx_seq_one_letter_code
_entity_poly.pdbx_strand_id
1 'polypeptide(L)'
;MLYEFATLSYHPLNAGKATAGAEAYVTGAEAKGELLGCWTTDIGALGRMFVLRGFADAAELAAERKRALFSANPFGAGEGLTGLEMDSYAPFPYLPPVKPGKFGKVYEFRTYHLKPGGLPPTMAAWEAALPERTKLSPLLINMYALDGAPRITHIWPYASLDARAAIRADSVAKGIWPPKNAPEQFFAATSMIGVPTAASPLA
;
A
#
# COMPACT_ATOMS: atom_id res chain seq x y z
N MET A 1 2.04 -7.57 -14.24
CA MET A 1 2.78 -7.10 -13.03
C MET A 1 1.95 -7.43 -11.81
N LEU A 2 2.57 -8.03 -10.79
CA LEU A 2 1.99 -8.26 -9.47
C LEU A 2 2.68 -7.33 -8.47
N TYR A 3 2.04 -7.12 -7.34
CA TYR A 3 2.60 -6.29 -6.28
C TYR A 3 2.74 -7.10 -4.99
N GLU A 4 3.79 -6.82 -4.25
CA GLU A 4 3.87 -7.18 -2.84
C GLU A 4 3.72 -5.92 -2.01
N PHE A 5 2.87 -6.02 -0.99
CA PHE A 5 2.77 -5.00 0.05
C PHE A 5 3.25 -5.63 1.35
N ALA A 6 4.50 -5.34 1.71
CA ALA A 6 5.08 -5.85 2.94
C ALA A 6 4.87 -4.85 4.08
N THR A 7 4.47 -5.37 5.24
CA THR A 7 4.34 -4.62 6.49
C THR A 7 5.34 -5.16 7.49
N LEU A 8 6.31 -4.34 7.86
CA LEU A 8 7.26 -4.62 8.91
C LEU A 8 6.79 -3.95 10.20
N SER A 9 6.65 -4.72 11.27
CA SER A 9 6.32 -4.19 12.59
C SER A 9 7.56 -4.21 13.47
N TYR A 10 7.82 -3.14 14.22
CA TYR A 10 8.98 -3.01 15.09
C TYR A 10 8.66 -2.13 16.31
N HIS A 11 9.43 -2.28 17.37
CA HIS A 11 9.30 -1.39 18.49
C HIS A 11 9.76 0.03 18.10
N PRO A 12 9.03 1.11 18.43
CA PRO A 12 9.35 2.48 18.01
C PRO A 12 10.79 2.92 18.31
N LEU A 13 11.40 2.45 19.39
CA LEU A 13 12.80 2.72 19.73
C LEU A 13 13.80 2.14 18.72
N ASN A 14 13.40 1.15 17.92
CA ASN A 14 14.23 0.50 16.91
C ASN A 14 13.97 1.04 15.50
N ALA A 15 13.07 2.02 15.35
CA ALA A 15 12.59 2.52 14.05
C ALA A 15 13.73 2.86 13.08
N GLY A 16 14.74 3.61 13.54
CA GLY A 16 15.85 4.04 12.68
C GLY A 16 16.65 2.85 12.12
N LYS A 17 16.99 1.86 12.97
CA LYS A 17 17.73 0.67 12.53
C LYS A 17 16.89 -0.21 11.61
N ALA A 18 15.63 -0.44 11.97
CA ALA A 18 14.72 -1.27 11.17
C ALA A 18 14.48 -0.65 9.78
N THR A 19 14.25 0.65 9.72
CA THR A 19 14.05 1.37 8.45
C THR A 19 15.30 1.31 7.58
N ALA A 20 16.46 1.66 8.10
CA ALA A 20 17.72 1.63 7.35
C ALA A 20 18.06 0.22 6.84
N GLY A 21 17.84 -0.81 7.67
CA GLY A 21 18.05 -2.20 7.26
C GLY A 21 17.08 -2.63 6.15
N ALA A 22 15.81 -2.27 6.28
CA ALA A 22 14.81 -2.60 5.27
C ALA A 22 15.07 -1.87 3.94
N GLU A 23 15.45 -0.60 3.97
CA GLU A 23 15.86 0.15 2.78
C GLU A 23 17.04 -0.53 2.07
N ALA A 24 18.10 -0.88 2.83
CA ALA A 24 19.26 -1.59 2.27
C ALA A 24 18.89 -2.96 1.68
N TYR A 25 17.98 -3.69 2.32
CA TYR A 25 17.52 -5.00 1.86
C TYR A 25 16.77 -4.92 0.52
N VAL A 26 15.89 -3.93 0.35
CA VAL A 26 15.05 -3.80 -0.85
C VAL A 26 15.72 -3.06 -2.00
N THR A 27 16.84 -2.37 -1.74
CA THR A 27 17.65 -1.70 -2.77
C THR A 27 18.96 -2.44 -3.07
N GLY A 28 19.27 -3.50 -2.33
CA GLY A 28 20.49 -4.29 -2.49
C GLY A 28 20.52 -5.05 -3.82
N ALA A 29 21.73 -5.45 -4.24
CA ALA A 29 21.96 -6.12 -5.53
C ALA A 29 21.22 -7.46 -5.68
N GLU A 30 20.88 -8.12 -4.57
CA GLU A 30 20.14 -9.38 -4.57
C GLU A 30 18.61 -9.21 -4.60
N ALA A 31 18.12 -7.99 -4.40
CA ALA A 31 16.69 -7.72 -4.38
C ALA A 31 16.06 -8.00 -5.75
N LYS A 32 14.91 -8.65 -5.74
CA LYS A 32 14.07 -8.87 -6.92
C LYS A 32 12.86 -7.95 -6.87
N GLY A 33 12.29 -7.72 -8.04
CA GLY A 33 11.20 -6.78 -8.22
C GLY A 33 11.65 -5.33 -8.19
N GLU A 34 10.79 -4.45 -8.63
CA GLU A 34 10.99 -3.00 -8.62
C GLU A 34 10.53 -2.41 -7.30
N LEU A 35 11.40 -1.71 -6.58
CA LEU A 35 10.99 -0.93 -5.42
C LEU A 35 10.16 0.26 -5.90
N LEU A 36 8.91 0.35 -5.45
CA LEU A 36 7.99 1.43 -5.79
C LEU A 36 7.85 2.43 -4.65
N GLY A 37 7.84 1.98 -3.41
CA GLY A 37 7.77 2.90 -2.29
C GLY A 37 8.04 2.27 -0.93
N CYS A 38 8.50 3.12 -0.01
CA CYS A 38 8.72 2.81 1.39
C CYS A 38 8.16 3.94 2.26
N TRP A 39 7.40 3.59 3.29
CA TRP A 39 6.78 4.57 4.20
C TRP A 39 6.83 4.08 5.63
N THR A 40 7.08 4.98 6.57
CA THR A 40 6.87 4.74 8.01
C THR A 40 5.50 5.28 8.42
N THR A 41 4.81 4.58 9.33
CA THR A 41 3.51 5.03 9.82
C THR A 41 3.64 6.23 10.75
N ASP A 42 2.80 7.23 10.53
CA ASP A 42 2.67 8.44 11.35
C ASP A 42 1.36 8.41 12.15
N ILE A 43 0.26 7.99 11.51
CA ILE A 43 -1.07 7.88 12.13
C ILE A 43 -1.63 6.48 11.90
N GLY A 44 -2.15 5.86 12.95
CA GLY A 44 -2.67 4.50 12.98
C GLY A 44 -1.81 3.60 13.85
N ALA A 45 -1.53 2.39 13.39
CA ALA A 45 -0.63 1.48 14.11
C ALA A 45 0.82 1.97 13.98
N LEU A 46 1.37 2.48 15.08
CA LEU A 46 2.75 2.98 15.13
C LEU A 46 3.76 1.83 15.07
N GLY A 47 5.02 2.19 14.76
CA GLY A 47 6.11 1.21 14.65
C GLY A 47 5.91 0.26 13.46
N ARG A 48 5.42 0.77 12.34
CA ARG A 48 5.32 0.02 11.10
C ARG A 48 6.04 0.73 9.96
N MET A 49 6.59 -0.08 9.06
CA MET A 49 7.07 0.35 7.77
C MET A 49 6.32 -0.43 6.69
N PHE A 50 5.87 0.27 5.68
CA PHE A 50 5.29 -0.31 4.48
C PHE A 50 6.30 -0.29 3.35
N VAL A 51 6.36 -1.39 2.61
CA VAL A 51 7.17 -1.51 1.40
C VAL A 51 6.26 -2.01 0.27
N LEU A 52 6.19 -1.25 -0.81
CA LEU A 52 5.50 -1.65 -2.04
C LEU A 52 6.53 -2.00 -3.10
N ARG A 53 6.46 -3.21 -3.64
CA ARG A 53 7.31 -3.69 -4.73
C ARG A 53 6.47 -4.22 -5.88
N GLY A 54 6.92 -4.00 -7.11
CA GLY A 54 6.33 -4.56 -8.32
C GLY A 54 7.15 -5.73 -8.84
N PHE A 55 6.48 -6.79 -9.31
CA PHE A 55 7.10 -8.01 -9.85
C PHE A 55 6.55 -8.30 -11.24
N ALA A 56 7.41 -8.80 -12.13
CA ALA A 56 7.00 -9.16 -13.47
C ALA A 56 5.94 -10.28 -13.45
N ASP A 57 6.16 -11.30 -12.60
CA ASP A 57 5.29 -12.46 -12.49
C ASP A 57 5.29 -13.06 -11.06
N ALA A 58 4.51 -14.11 -10.89
CA ALA A 58 4.37 -14.82 -9.61
C ALA A 58 5.63 -15.62 -9.21
N ALA A 59 6.43 -16.05 -10.16
CA ALA A 59 7.66 -16.81 -9.88
C ALA A 59 8.72 -15.90 -9.27
N GLU A 60 8.89 -14.69 -9.82
CA GLU A 60 9.81 -13.68 -9.28
C GLU A 60 9.37 -13.25 -7.87
N LEU A 61 8.07 -12.98 -7.67
CA LEU A 61 7.51 -12.64 -6.36
C LEU A 61 7.74 -13.76 -5.34
N ALA A 62 7.48 -15.01 -5.71
CA ALA A 62 7.70 -16.17 -4.84
C ALA A 62 9.17 -16.37 -4.47
N ALA A 63 10.09 -16.16 -5.42
CA ALA A 63 11.53 -16.26 -5.18
C ALA A 63 12.00 -15.20 -4.17
N GLU A 64 11.54 -13.96 -4.31
CA GLU A 64 11.88 -12.88 -3.37
C GLU A 64 11.28 -13.09 -1.99
N ARG A 65 10.04 -13.56 -1.91
CA ARG A 65 9.41 -13.94 -0.64
C ARG A 65 10.18 -15.07 0.06
N LYS A 66 10.64 -16.05 -0.72
CA LYS A 66 11.50 -17.12 -0.19
C LYS A 66 12.81 -16.57 0.35
N ARG A 67 13.45 -15.62 -0.34
CA ARG A 67 14.67 -14.96 0.15
C ARG A 67 14.44 -14.30 1.52
N ALA A 68 13.31 -13.62 1.70
CA ALA A 68 12.96 -13.02 3.00
C ALA A 68 12.72 -14.06 4.09
N LEU A 69 11.91 -15.10 3.79
CA LEU A 69 11.53 -16.13 4.78
C LEU A 69 12.70 -17.02 5.22
N PHE A 70 13.69 -17.27 4.37
CA PHE A 70 14.87 -18.06 4.69
C PHE A 70 16.03 -17.22 5.26
N SER A 71 15.88 -15.92 5.34
CA SER A 71 16.87 -15.05 5.96
C SER A 71 16.80 -15.14 7.49
N ALA A 72 17.94 -15.26 8.14
CA ALA A 72 18.04 -15.10 9.60
C ALA A 72 17.75 -13.64 10.04
N ASN A 73 17.81 -12.70 9.11
CA ASN A 73 17.51 -11.28 9.33
C ASN A 73 16.59 -10.77 8.20
N PRO A 74 15.28 -11.13 8.22
CA PRO A 74 14.34 -10.74 7.18
C PRO A 74 14.30 -9.21 7.02
N PHE A 75 14.31 -8.75 5.77
CA PHE A 75 14.36 -7.32 5.44
C PHE A 75 15.51 -6.54 6.12
N GLY A 76 16.55 -7.21 6.60
CA GLY A 76 17.65 -6.52 7.29
C GLY A 76 17.24 -5.75 8.54
N ALA A 77 15.99 -5.90 9.01
CA ALA A 77 15.40 -5.07 10.06
C ALA A 77 15.94 -5.37 11.48
N GLY A 78 16.74 -6.43 11.62
CA GLY A 78 17.43 -6.78 12.87
C GLY A 78 16.52 -7.35 13.95
N GLU A 79 17.04 -7.44 15.16
CA GLU A 79 16.32 -7.97 16.34
C GLU A 79 15.11 -7.13 16.75
N GLY A 80 14.99 -5.91 16.21
CA GLY A 80 13.87 -5.02 16.47
C GLY A 80 12.59 -5.38 15.70
N LEU A 81 12.67 -6.29 14.72
CA LEU A 81 11.50 -6.74 13.96
C LEU A 81 10.61 -7.63 14.84
N THR A 82 9.37 -7.22 15.06
CA THR A 82 8.38 -7.94 15.89
C THR A 82 7.29 -8.60 15.06
N GLY A 83 7.17 -8.24 13.79
CA GLY A 83 6.21 -8.84 12.86
C GLY A 83 6.56 -8.54 11.41
N LEU A 84 6.22 -9.47 10.53
CA LEU A 84 6.41 -9.37 9.10
C LEU A 84 5.18 -9.97 8.40
N GLU A 85 4.50 -9.14 7.63
CA GLU A 85 3.41 -9.54 6.75
C GLU A 85 3.83 -9.24 5.31
N MET A 86 3.63 -10.19 4.40
CA MET A 86 3.97 -10.04 2.98
C MET A 86 2.76 -10.46 2.16
N ASP A 87 1.94 -9.51 1.78
CA ASP A 87 0.71 -9.75 1.03
C ASP A 87 0.95 -9.61 -0.47
N SER A 88 0.42 -10.56 -1.25
CA SER A 88 0.45 -10.50 -2.71
C SER A 88 -0.82 -9.86 -3.25
N TYR A 89 -0.66 -8.99 -4.24
CA TYR A 89 -1.76 -8.25 -4.84
C TYR A 89 -1.69 -8.25 -6.37
N ALA A 90 -2.87 -8.16 -7.00
CA ALA A 90 -3.00 -7.74 -8.38
C ALA A 90 -3.69 -6.36 -8.45
N PRO A 91 -3.30 -5.48 -9.38
CA PRO A 91 -3.98 -4.19 -9.55
C PRO A 91 -5.38 -4.38 -10.11
N PHE A 92 -6.25 -3.39 -9.90
CA PHE A 92 -7.48 -3.33 -10.65
C PHE A 92 -7.14 -3.18 -12.15
N PRO A 93 -7.76 -3.98 -13.04
CA PRO A 93 -7.28 -4.17 -14.42
C PRO A 93 -7.33 -2.91 -15.29
N TYR A 94 -8.15 -1.93 -14.94
CA TYR A 94 -8.28 -0.65 -15.63
C TYR A 94 -7.30 0.43 -15.11
N LEU A 95 -6.50 0.13 -14.10
CA LEU A 95 -5.50 1.07 -13.58
C LEU A 95 -4.16 0.89 -14.29
N PRO A 96 -3.44 1.99 -14.58
CA PRO A 96 -2.09 1.91 -15.09
C PRO A 96 -1.14 1.34 -14.03
N PRO A 97 0.00 0.76 -14.44
CA PRO A 97 1.06 0.40 -13.51
C PRO A 97 1.54 1.60 -12.69
N VAL A 98 1.88 1.34 -11.43
CA VAL A 98 2.50 2.35 -10.55
C VAL A 98 3.83 2.78 -11.14
N LYS A 99 4.08 4.09 -11.15
CA LYS A 99 5.35 4.66 -11.58
C LYS A 99 5.92 5.52 -10.45
N PRO A 100 7.23 5.44 -10.20
CA PRO A 100 7.91 6.33 -9.28
C PRO A 100 7.65 7.81 -9.59
N GLY A 101 7.62 8.64 -8.54
CA GLY A 101 7.39 10.08 -8.69
C GLY A 101 7.08 10.78 -7.38
N LYS A 102 7.01 12.11 -7.44
CA LYS A 102 6.67 12.96 -6.30
C LYS A 102 5.18 13.30 -6.33
N PHE A 103 4.40 12.63 -5.51
CA PHE A 103 2.94 12.78 -5.49
C PHE A 103 2.41 13.48 -4.26
N GLY A 104 3.14 13.44 -3.14
CA GLY A 104 2.70 14.06 -1.90
C GLY A 104 3.64 13.80 -0.73
N LYS A 105 3.39 14.51 0.37
CA LYS A 105 4.19 14.36 1.61
C LYS A 105 3.63 13.32 2.56
N VAL A 106 2.34 13.00 2.43
CA VAL A 106 1.64 12.00 3.25
C VAL A 106 0.85 11.06 2.35
N TYR A 107 0.83 9.80 2.70
CA TYR A 107 0.15 8.74 1.96
C TYR A 107 -0.88 8.07 2.85
N GLU A 108 -2.12 7.97 2.38
CA GLU A 108 -3.19 7.24 3.06
C GLU A 108 -3.27 5.83 2.50
N PHE A 109 -3.08 4.84 3.37
CA PHE A 109 -3.23 3.42 3.09
C PHE A 109 -4.57 2.97 3.65
N ARG A 110 -5.43 2.44 2.78
CA ARG A 110 -6.74 1.95 3.20
C ARG A 110 -6.91 0.50 2.75
N THR A 111 -7.23 -0.37 3.70
CA THR A 111 -7.54 -1.77 3.41
C THR A 111 -8.99 -2.04 3.80
N TYR A 112 -9.76 -2.59 2.87
CA TYR A 112 -11.15 -2.97 3.05
C TYR A 112 -11.30 -4.47 2.92
N HIS A 113 -11.78 -5.13 3.95
CA HIS A 113 -12.11 -6.54 3.95
C HIS A 113 -13.48 -6.74 3.33
N LEU A 114 -13.53 -7.51 2.25
CA LEU A 114 -14.72 -7.69 1.43
C LEU A 114 -15.50 -8.93 1.88
N LYS A 115 -16.81 -8.88 1.69
CA LYS A 115 -17.65 -10.07 1.75
C LYS A 115 -17.26 -11.05 0.62
N PRO A 116 -17.44 -12.36 0.79
CA PRO A 116 -17.32 -13.30 -0.33
C PRO A 116 -18.17 -12.84 -1.52
N GLY A 117 -17.59 -12.78 -2.72
CA GLY A 117 -18.25 -12.26 -3.93
C GLY A 117 -18.30 -10.73 -4.04
N GLY A 118 -17.79 -9.98 -3.05
CA GLY A 118 -17.84 -8.52 -3.05
C GLY A 118 -16.81 -7.84 -3.98
N LEU A 119 -15.81 -8.54 -4.49
CA LEU A 119 -14.77 -7.94 -5.32
C LEU A 119 -15.29 -7.45 -6.68
N PRO A 120 -16.03 -8.23 -7.49
CA PRO A 120 -16.53 -7.75 -8.79
C PRO A 120 -17.40 -6.49 -8.71
N PRO A 121 -18.43 -6.41 -7.84
CA PRO A 121 -19.22 -5.18 -7.71
C PRO A 121 -18.41 -4.00 -7.17
N THR A 122 -17.42 -4.23 -6.29
CA THR A 122 -16.51 -3.18 -5.83
C THR A 122 -15.68 -2.64 -6.99
N MET A 123 -15.10 -3.50 -7.82
CA MET A 123 -14.31 -3.08 -8.99
C MET A 123 -15.14 -2.25 -9.95
N ALA A 124 -16.35 -2.69 -10.31
CA ALA A 124 -17.23 -1.96 -11.21
C ALA A 124 -17.63 -0.58 -10.65
N ALA A 125 -17.96 -0.51 -9.36
CA ALA A 125 -18.30 0.75 -8.70
C ALA A 125 -17.12 1.75 -8.68
N TRP A 126 -15.92 1.26 -8.44
CA TRP A 126 -14.70 2.09 -8.47
C TRP A 126 -14.38 2.56 -9.88
N GLU A 127 -14.46 1.70 -10.89
CA GLU A 127 -14.24 2.07 -12.29
C GLU A 127 -15.14 3.23 -12.72
N ALA A 128 -16.41 3.17 -12.33
CA ALA A 128 -17.38 4.23 -12.64
C ALA A 128 -17.10 5.55 -11.89
N ALA A 129 -16.60 5.50 -10.66
CA ALA A 129 -16.40 6.70 -9.82
C ALA A 129 -15.02 7.37 -9.99
N LEU A 130 -14.00 6.62 -10.37
CA LEU A 130 -12.61 7.10 -10.43
C LEU A 130 -12.39 8.30 -11.37
N PRO A 131 -12.98 8.40 -12.56
CA PRO A 131 -12.76 9.53 -13.46
C PRO A 131 -13.05 10.89 -12.80
N GLU A 132 -14.13 11.00 -12.04
CA GLU A 132 -14.46 12.23 -11.32
C GLU A 132 -13.63 12.39 -10.03
N ARG A 133 -13.39 11.29 -9.32
CA ARG A 133 -12.64 11.33 -8.06
C ARG A 133 -11.17 11.72 -8.27
N THR A 134 -10.54 11.26 -9.34
CA THR A 134 -9.12 11.54 -9.63
C THR A 134 -8.86 12.96 -10.12
N LYS A 135 -9.90 13.71 -10.52
CA LYS A 135 -9.79 15.16 -10.77
C LYS A 135 -9.50 15.95 -9.48
N LEU A 136 -9.86 15.43 -8.32
CA LEU A 136 -9.64 16.07 -7.02
C LEU A 136 -8.28 15.73 -6.41
N SER A 137 -7.83 14.49 -6.55
CA SER A 137 -6.49 14.04 -6.14
C SER A 137 -6.13 12.74 -6.86
N PRO A 138 -4.84 12.51 -7.14
CA PRO A 138 -4.43 11.27 -7.77
C PRO A 138 -4.71 10.05 -6.87
N LEU A 139 -5.03 8.92 -7.50
CA LEU A 139 -4.96 7.60 -6.90
C LEU A 139 -3.62 6.98 -7.31
N LEU A 140 -2.83 6.52 -6.34
CA LEU A 140 -1.59 5.83 -6.66
C LEU A 140 -1.85 4.43 -7.19
N ILE A 141 -2.63 3.65 -6.45
CA ILE A 141 -3.03 2.28 -6.81
C ILE A 141 -4.29 1.89 -6.06
N ASN A 142 -5.10 1.01 -6.67
CA ASN A 142 -6.04 0.14 -6.00
C ASN A 142 -5.81 -1.30 -6.45
N MET A 143 -5.67 -2.20 -5.50
CA MET A 143 -5.26 -3.58 -5.75
C MET A 143 -6.05 -4.54 -4.87
N TYR A 144 -6.27 -5.76 -5.36
CA TYR A 144 -6.95 -6.83 -4.62
C TYR A 144 -5.98 -7.93 -4.23
N ALA A 145 -6.17 -8.47 -3.02
CA ALA A 145 -5.30 -9.52 -2.48
C ALA A 145 -5.49 -10.84 -3.23
N LEU A 146 -4.38 -11.52 -3.48
CA LEU A 146 -4.32 -12.85 -4.09
C LEU A 146 -4.25 -13.97 -3.04
N ASP A 147 -4.00 -13.60 -1.79
CA ASP A 147 -3.86 -14.51 -0.66
C ASP A 147 -4.75 -14.09 0.51
N GLY A 148 -5.09 -15.06 1.37
CA GLY A 148 -5.91 -14.84 2.56
C GLY A 148 -7.35 -14.43 2.27
N ALA A 149 -7.94 -13.66 3.19
CA ALA A 149 -9.32 -13.18 3.07
C ALA A 149 -9.48 -12.14 1.96
N PRO A 150 -10.63 -12.14 1.24
CA PRO A 150 -10.91 -11.14 0.20
C PRO A 150 -10.77 -9.72 0.73
N ARG A 151 -9.88 -8.92 0.14
CA ARG A 151 -9.66 -7.53 0.52
C ARG A 151 -9.10 -6.73 -0.64
N ILE A 152 -9.31 -5.43 -0.58
CA ILE A 152 -8.63 -4.46 -1.44
C ILE A 152 -7.78 -3.54 -0.59
N THR A 153 -6.66 -3.09 -1.16
CA THR A 153 -5.82 -2.05 -0.57
C THR A 153 -5.60 -0.96 -1.60
N HIS A 154 -5.83 0.28 -1.20
CA HIS A 154 -5.61 1.44 -2.07
C HIS A 154 -4.81 2.52 -1.36
N ILE A 155 -4.01 3.24 -2.15
CA ILE A 155 -3.05 4.21 -1.65
C ILE A 155 -3.31 5.55 -2.33
N TRP A 156 -3.48 6.60 -1.50
CA TRP A 156 -3.74 7.96 -1.94
C TRP A 156 -2.67 8.90 -1.41
N PRO A 157 -1.93 9.60 -2.27
CA PRO A 157 -0.99 10.64 -1.87
C PRO A 157 -1.70 11.98 -1.65
N TYR A 158 -1.20 12.75 -0.70
CA TYR A 158 -1.69 14.11 -0.41
C TYR A 158 -0.52 15.03 -0.06
N ALA A 159 -0.67 16.32 -0.36
CA ALA A 159 0.31 17.34 0.00
C ALA A 159 0.44 17.52 1.52
N SER A 160 -0.67 17.35 2.27
CA SER A 160 -0.76 17.45 3.72
C SER A 160 -2.01 16.75 4.25
N LEU A 161 -2.13 16.61 5.57
CA LEU A 161 -3.34 16.12 6.22
C LEU A 161 -4.53 17.07 6.02
N ASP A 162 -4.31 18.37 6.01
CA ASP A 162 -5.35 19.36 5.74
C ASP A 162 -5.87 19.26 4.31
N ALA A 163 -4.96 19.11 3.33
CA ALA A 163 -5.33 18.86 1.94
C ALA A 163 -6.16 17.57 1.79
N ARG A 164 -5.74 16.49 2.47
CA ARG A 164 -6.52 15.25 2.52
C ARG A 164 -7.92 15.46 3.09
N ALA A 165 -8.04 16.18 4.21
CA ALA A 165 -9.33 16.44 4.85
C ALA A 165 -10.26 17.24 3.92
N ALA A 166 -9.75 18.32 3.33
CA ALA A 166 -10.50 19.17 2.40
C ALA A 166 -10.97 18.42 1.15
N ILE A 167 -10.07 17.66 0.50
CA ILE A 167 -10.39 16.88 -0.71
C ILE A 167 -11.44 15.81 -0.41
N ARG A 168 -11.34 15.14 0.72
CA ARG A 168 -12.30 14.11 1.12
C ARG A 168 -13.68 14.73 1.40
N ALA A 169 -13.74 15.85 2.12
CA ALA A 169 -14.98 16.57 2.38
C ALA A 169 -15.64 17.05 1.07
N ASP A 170 -14.86 17.63 0.16
CA ASP A 170 -15.34 18.09 -1.15
C ASP A 170 -15.90 16.93 -2.00
N SER A 171 -15.21 15.78 -2.02
CA SER A 171 -15.66 14.60 -2.77
C SER A 171 -16.98 14.04 -2.27
N VAL A 172 -17.21 14.10 -0.94
CA VAL A 172 -18.48 13.67 -0.32
C VAL A 172 -19.59 14.68 -0.60
N ALA A 173 -19.31 15.98 -0.42
CA ALA A 173 -20.28 17.04 -0.63
C ALA A 173 -20.80 17.07 -2.09
N LYS A 174 -19.95 16.76 -3.05
CA LYS A 174 -20.29 16.64 -4.47
C LYS A 174 -20.95 15.31 -4.86
N GLY A 175 -21.10 14.37 -3.94
CA GLY A 175 -21.63 13.03 -4.22
C GLY A 175 -20.75 12.17 -5.13
N ILE A 176 -19.47 12.54 -5.27
CA ILE A 176 -18.49 11.81 -6.10
C ILE A 176 -18.01 10.55 -5.36
N TRP A 177 -17.90 10.63 -4.03
CA TRP A 177 -17.34 9.60 -3.19
C TRP A 177 -18.13 9.41 -1.90
N PRO A 178 -18.33 8.18 -1.37
CA PRO A 178 -17.82 6.89 -1.84
C PRO A 178 -18.47 6.42 -3.15
N PRO A 179 -17.85 5.45 -3.87
CA PRO A 179 -18.48 4.84 -5.05
C PRO A 179 -19.82 4.22 -4.67
N LYS A 180 -20.86 4.38 -5.51
CA LYS A 180 -22.18 3.82 -5.26
C LYS A 180 -22.10 2.30 -5.13
N ASN A 181 -22.79 1.73 -4.13
CA ASN A 181 -22.87 0.29 -3.85
C ASN A 181 -21.53 -0.37 -3.41
N ALA A 182 -20.38 0.33 -3.43
CA ALA A 182 -19.13 -0.23 -2.96
C ALA A 182 -19.07 -0.38 -1.42
N PRO A 183 -19.59 0.57 -0.62
CA PRO A 183 -19.56 0.43 0.85
C PRO A 183 -20.31 -0.80 1.37
N GLU A 184 -21.31 -1.29 0.67
CA GLU A 184 -22.09 -2.46 1.05
C GLU A 184 -21.32 -3.77 0.90
N GLN A 185 -20.20 -3.77 0.17
CA GLN A 185 -19.42 -4.95 -0.15
C GLN A 185 -18.35 -5.27 0.90
N PHE A 186 -18.03 -4.34 1.80
CA PHE A 186 -17.03 -4.59 2.84
C PHE A 186 -17.66 -4.57 4.25
N PHE A 187 -17.03 -5.28 5.17
CA PHE A 187 -17.48 -5.38 6.57
C PHE A 187 -16.47 -4.80 7.57
N ALA A 188 -15.24 -4.57 7.13
CA ALA A 188 -14.21 -3.92 7.95
C ALA A 188 -13.31 -3.06 7.07
N ALA A 189 -12.84 -1.96 7.63
CA ALA A 189 -11.96 -1.02 6.95
C ALA A 189 -10.91 -0.47 7.92
N THR A 190 -9.67 -0.37 7.46
CA THR A 190 -8.60 0.32 8.16
C THR A 190 -8.10 1.49 7.33
N SER A 191 -7.57 2.51 8.00
CA SER A 191 -6.91 3.65 7.37
C SER A 191 -5.70 4.04 8.18
N MET A 192 -4.55 4.15 7.53
CA MET A 192 -3.29 4.56 8.15
C MET A 192 -2.64 5.65 7.28
N ILE A 193 -1.90 6.54 7.92
CA ILE A 193 -1.09 7.55 7.24
C ILE A 193 0.37 7.16 7.38
N GLY A 194 1.08 7.17 6.28
CA GLY A 194 2.52 6.98 6.23
C GLY A 194 3.23 8.17 5.58
N VAL A 195 4.48 8.34 5.97
CA VAL A 195 5.39 9.33 5.43
C VAL A 195 6.47 8.61 4.64
N PRO A 196 6.80 9.05 3.41
CA PRO A 196 7.85 8.41 2.62
C PRO A 196 9.19 8.44 3.35
N THR A 197 9.93 7.34 3.27
CA THR A 197 11.32 7.28 3.74
C THR A 197 12.28 7.86 2.69
N ALA A 198 13.56 8.03 3.05
CA ALA A 198 14.55 8.59 2.14
C ALA A 198 14.78 7.74 0.87
N ALA A 199 14.63 6.43 0.97
CA ALA A 199 14.78 5.51 -0.16
C ALA A 199 13.49 5.33 -0.99
N SER A 200 12.37 5.96 -0.59
CA SER A 200 11.09 5.77 -1.29
C SER A 200 11.11 6.43 -2.68
N PRO A 201 10.96 5.66 -3.78
CA PRO A 201 10.79 6.22 -5.13
C PRO A 201 9.47 7.00 -5.28
N LEU A 202 8.48 6.71 -4.44
CA LEU A 202 7.23 7.44 -4.30
C LEU A 202 7.35 8.39 -3.09
N ALA A 203 7.62 9.69 -3.34
CA ALA A 203 7.86 10.71 -2.33
C ALA A 203 7.07 12.01 -2.61
#